data_8a8877f3f3908400062522ee6d085452
#
_entry.id   8a8877f3f3908400062522ee6d085452
#
_cell.length_a   1.000
_cell.length_b   1.000
_cell.length_c   1.000
_cell.angle_alpha   90.00
_cell.angle_beta   90.00
_cell.angle_gamma   90.00
#
_symmetry.space_group_name_H-M   'P 1'
#
loop_
_entity.id
_entity.type
_entity.pdbx_description
1 polymer ?
#
loop_
_entity_poly.entity_id
_entity_poly.type
_entity_poly.pdbx_seq_one_letter_code
_entity_poly.pdbx_strand_id
1 'polypeptide(L)'
;MISFSLLSALSIFYFTMFVTPGPNNAMLTASGMKFGFVRTLPHLIGIPLGHMVQIALTCLGLGSLFLKFPELQFYMKILCFLYLLYLGWKMIGSFSLIKKDAGRPLKLYEASAFQLINPKAWSVAIAVASGFFPTEENIFVGIIFVTTTGAL
;
A
#
# COMPACT_ATOMS: atom_id res chain seq x y z
N MET A 1 24.03 -14.56 -2.65
CA MET A 1 23.97 -13.79 -1.37
C MET A 1 23.40 -12.40 -1.61
N ILE A 2 22.41 -12.02 -0.82
CA ILE A 2 21.81 -10.67 -0.86
C ILE A 2 22.92 -9.64 -0.53
N SER A 3 23.21 -8.75 -1.46
CA SER A 3 24.27 -7.75 -1.28
C SER A 3 23.78 -6.55 -0.44
N PHE A 4 24.72 -5.92 0.29
CA PHE A 4 24.40 -4.69 1.03
C PHE A 4 23.94 -3.56 0.10
N SER A 5 24.47 -3.51 -1.11
CA SER A 5 24.05 -2.52 -2.13
C SER A 5 22.60 -2.73 -2.55
N LEU A 6 22.15 -3.97 -2.74
CA LEU A 6 20.75 -4.27 -3.07
C LEU A 6 19.81 -3.89 -1.91
N LEU A 7 20.19 -4.23 -0.67
CA LEU A 7 19.40 -3.86 0.51
C LEU A 7 19.27 -2.33 0.65
N SER A 8 20.38 -1.60 0.52
CA SER A 8 20.36 -0.14 0.64
C SER A 8 19.55 0.51 -0.48
N ALA A 9 19.70 0.06 -1.73
CA ALA A 9 18.94 0.57 -2.86
C ALA A 9 17.43 0.32 -2.69
N LEU A 10 17.05 -0.89 -2.27
CA LEU A 10 15.64 -1.23 -2.00
C LEU A 10 15.07 -0.40 -0.83
N SER A 11 15.83 -0.20 0.24
CA SER A 11 15.41 0.63 1.38
C SER A 11 15.19 2.08 0.98
N ILE A 12 16.10 2.66 0.18
CA ILE A 12 15.96 4.04 -0.34
C ILE A 12 14.73 4.12 -1.27
N PHE A 13 14.52 3.12 -2.12
CA PHE A 13 13.35 3.06 -3.00
C PHE A 13 12.05 3.06 -2.18
N TYR A 14 11.92 2.18 -1.18
CA TYR A 14 10.73 2.14 -0.33
C TYR A 14 10.52 3.44 0.43
N PHE A 15 11.56 3.99 1.05
CA PHE A 15 11.46 5.28 1.73
C PHE A 15 10.91 6.37 0.80
N THR A 16 11.46 6.48 -0.41
CA THR A 16 11.00 7.44 -1.41
C THR A 16 9.54 7.22 -1.77
N MET A 17 9.14 5.97 -2.00
CA MET A 17 7.77 5.63 -2.36
C MET A 17 6.76 5.87 -1.24
N PHE A 18 7.14 5.61 0.02
CA PHE A 18 6.27 5.84 1.17
C PHE A 18 6.10 7.33 1.51
N VAL A 19 7.15 8.13 1.36
CA VAL A 19 7.08 9.58 1.56
C VAL A 19 6.31 10.28 0.42
N THR A 20 6.35 9.73 -0.79
CA THR A 20 5.63 10.31 -1.94
C THR A 20 4.11 10.31 -1.69
N PRO A 21 3.43 11.46 -1.88
CA PRO A 21 1.98 11.56 -1.67
C PRO A 21 1.19 10.51 -2.44
N GLY A 22 0.18 9.96 -1.78
CA GLY A 22 -0.67 8.93 -2.37
C GLY A 22 -1.89 8.60 -1.49
N PRO A 23 -2.77 7.69 -1.94
CA PRO A 23 -4.01 7.35 -1.24
C PRO A 23 -3.79 6.95 0.22
N ASN A 24 -2.80 6.10 0.50
CA ASN A 24 -2.50 5.67 1.87
C ASN A 24 -2.13 6.85 2.78
N ASN A 25 -1.25 7.75 2.30
CA ASN A 25 -0.81 8.90 3.09
C ASN A 25 -1.99 9.84 3.38
N ALA A 26 -2.84 10.10 2.39
CA ALA A 26 -4.03 10.93 2.58
C ALA A 26 -4.99 10.30 3.62
N MET A 27 -5.24 9.00 3.52
CA MET A 27 -6.12 8.27 4.44
C MET A 27 -5.56 8.20 5.86
N LEU A 28 -4.24 7.94 6.01
CA LEU A 28 -3.57 7.92 7.32
C LEU A 28 -3.58 9.29 7.98
N THR A 29 -3.27 10.35 7.22
CA THR A 29 -3.31 11.73 7.72
C THR A 29 -4.71 12.08 8.20
N ALA A 30 -5.72 11.82 7.38
CA ALA A 30 -7.12 12.06 7.72
C ALA A 30 -7.56 11.27 8.96
N SER A 31 -7.18 10.00 9.05
CA SER A 31 -7.47 9.14 10.21
C SER A 31 -6.76 9.63 11.47
N GLY A 32 -5.48 9.96 11.37
CA GLY A 32 -4.68 10.49 12.49
C GLY A 32 -5.23 11.80 13.04
N MET A 33 -5.61 12.72 12.17
CA MET A 33 -6.22 14.01 12.54
C MET A 33 -7.58 13.84 13.23
N LYS A 34 -8.39 12.88 12.77
CA LYS A 34 -9.75 12.68 13.27
C LYS A 34 -9.82 11.81 14.53
N PHE A 35 -9.04 10.74 14.60
CA PHE A 35 -9.16 9.70 15.64
C PHE A 35 -7.95 9.63 16.57
N GLY A 36 -6.88 10.32 16.23
CA GLY A 36 -5.60 10.28 16.94
C GLY A 36 -4.74 9.07 16.54
N PHE A 37 -3.48 9.12 16.95
CA PHE A 37 -2.45 8.15 16.56
C PHE A 37 -2.80 6.72 16.97
N VAL A 38 -3.13 6.51 18.26
CA VAL A 38 -3.36 5.15 18.80
C VAL A 38 -4.50 4.43 18.09
N ARG A 39 -5.60 5.13 17.83
CA ARG A 39 -6.75 4.54 17.11
C ARG A 39 -6.46 4.29 15.63
N THR A 40 -5.45 4.95 15.06
CA THR A 40 -5.03 4.78 13.66
C THR A 40 -4.00 3.66 13.50
N LEU A 41 -3.40 3.13 14.58
CA LEU A 41 -2.41 2.06 14.52
C LEU A 41 -2.85 0.83 13.72
N PRO A 42 -4.08 0.28 13.86
CA PRO A 42 -4.51 -0.85 13.05
C PRO A 42 -4.50 -0.53 11.54
N HIS A 43 -4.86 0.69 11.16
CA HIS A 43 -4.77 1.16 9.77
C HIS A 43 -3.31 1.24 9.32
N LEU A 44 -2.43 1.83 10.14
CA LEU A 44 -1.00 1.97 9.85
C LEU A 44 -0.33 0.62 9.62
N ILE A 45 -0.62 -0.38 10.47
CA ILE A 45 -0.06 -1.74 10.38
C ILE A 45 -0.69 -2.52 9.22
N GLY A 46 -1.96 -2.29 8.92
CA GLY A 46 -2.66 -2.97 7.83
C GLY A 46 -2.08 -2.68 6.44
N ILE A 47 -1.55 -1.47 6.22
CA ILE A 47 -0.94 -1.09 4.94
C ILE A 47 0.26 -1.97 4.58
N PRO A 48 1.32 -2.08 5.40
CA PRO A 48 2.47 -2.92 5.06
C PRO A 48 2.09 -4.40 4.94
N LEU A 49 1.18 -4.91 5.78
CA LEU A 49 0.74 -6.31 5.68
C LEU A 49 0.04 -6.58 4.33
N GLY A 50 -0.85 -5.70 3.90
CA GLY A 50 -1.48 -5.84 2.58
C GLY A 50 -0.48 -5.72 1.44
N HIS A 51 0.50 -4.82 1.58
CA HIS A 51 1.54 -4.62 0.57
C HIS A 51 2.50 -5.83 0.47
N MET A 52 2.85 -6.46 1.60
CA MET A 52 3.64 -7.71 1.59
C MET A 52 2.96 -8.81 0.77
N VAL A 53 1.65 -9.02 0.99
CA VAL A 53 0.87 -9.99 0.21
C VAL A 53 0.89 -9.62 -1.27
N GLN A 54 0.71 -8.36 -1.59
CA GLN A 54 0.69 -7.84 -2.95
C GLN A 54 2.03 -8.05 -3.67
N ILE A 55 3.16 -7.77 -3.01
CA ILE A 55 4.50 -8.01 -3.55
C ILE A 55 4.71 -9.51 -3.78
N ALA A 56 4.35 -10.35 -2.80
CA ALA A 56 4.48 -11.80 -2.94
C ALA A 56 3.69 -12.32 -4.15
N LEU A 57 2.45 -11.89 -4.33
CA LEU A 57 1.64 -12.25 -5.49
C LEU A 57 2.25 -11.76 -6.81
N THR A 58 2.86 -10.56 -6.80
CA THR A 58 3.54 -10.00 -7.97
C THR A 58 4.75 -10.84 -8.35
N CYS A 59 5.58 -11.22 -7.38
CA CYS A 59 6.73 -12.09 -7.58
C CYS A 59 6.34 -13.50 -8.07
N LEU A 60 5.17 -14.00 -7.69
CA LEU A 60 4.60 -15.27 -8.15
C LEU A 60 3.97 -15.19 -9.56
N GLY A 61 4.07 -14.06 -10.23
CA GLY A 61 3.65 -13.90 -11.62
C GLY A 61 2.42 -13.03 -11.86
N LEU A 62 1.69 -12.61 -10.81
CA LEU A 62 0.52 -11.75 -10.99
C LEU A 62 0.90 -10.38 -11.61
N GLY A 63 2.15 -9.93 -11.44
CA GLY A 63 2.68 -8.72 -12.04
C GLY A 63 2.61 -8.75 -13.58
N SER A 64 2.77 -9.91 -14.20
CA SER A 64 2.66 -10.07 -15.66
C SER A 64 1.27 -9.76 -16.20
N LEU A 65 0.23 -9.92 -15.38
CA LEU A 65 -1.15 -9.60 -15.75
C LEU A 65 -1.31 -8.10 -16.01
N PHE A 66 -0.71 -7.25 -15.17
CA PHE A 66 -0.75 -5.79 -15.34
C PHE A 66 0.07 -5.30 -16.54
N LEU A 67 1.13 -6.02 -16.89
CA LEU A 67 1.92 -5.74 -18.08
C LEU A 67 1.15 -6.16 -19.36
N LYS A 68 0.41 -7.27 -19.29
CA LYS A 68 -0.37 -7.79 -20.43
C LYS A 68 -1.69 -7.02 -20.64
N PHE A 69 -2.29 -6.52 -19.55
CA PHE A 69 -3.56 -5.81 -19.57
C PHE A 69 -3.44 -4.46 -18.84
N PRO A 70 -2.85 -3.43 -19.46
CA PRO A 70 -2.67 -2.10 -18.85
C PRO A 70 -3.99 -1.46 -18.42
N GLU A 71 -5.12 -1.81 -19.08
CA GLU A 71 -6.45 -1.33 -18.75
C GLU A 71 -6.87 -1.64 -17.32
N LEU A 72 -6.38 -2.75 -16.74
CA LEU A 72 -6.64 -3.07 -15.34
C LEU A 72 -6.16 -1.97 -14.39
N GLN A 73 -4.99 -1.38 -14.67
CA GLN A 73 -4.47 -0.28 -13.86
C GLN A 73 -5.37 0.97 -13.98
N PHE A 74 -5.92 1.21 -15.16
CA PHE A 74 -6.84 2.33 -15.38
C PHE A 74 -8.13 2.16 -14.55
N TYR A 75 -8.76 0.99 -14.60
CA TYR A 75 -9.95 0.72 -13.77
C TYR A 75 -9.66 0.79 -12.28
N MET A 76 -8.49 0.32 -11.84
CA MET A 76 -8.07 0.44 -10.44
C MET A 76 -7.89 1.90 -10.01
N LYS A 77 -7.35 2.77 -10.89
CA LYS A 77 -7.26 4.22 -10.62
C LYS A 77 -8.63 4.84 -10.42
N ILE A 78 -9.61 4.47 -11.24
CA ILE A 78 -11.00 4.94 -11.12
C ILE A 78 -11.58 4.47 -9.78
N LEU A 79 -11.48 3.18 -9.45
CA LEU A 79 -11.99 2.63 -8.19
C LEU A 79 -11.35 3.32 -6.97
N CYS A 80 -10.04 3.50 -6.99
CA CYS A 80 -9.32 4.19 -5.94
C CYS A 80 -9.78 5.65 -5.79
N PHE A 81 -9.95 6.36 -6.90
CA PHE A 81 -10.44 7.73 -6.91
C PHE A 81 -11.86 7.84 -6.34
N LEU A 82 -12.77 6.98 -6.78
CA LEU A 82 -14.14 6.94 -6.26
C LEU A 82 -14.17 6.62 -4.76
N TYR A 83 -13.34 5.71 -4.30
CA TYR A 83 -13.22 5.40 -2.88
C TYR A 83 -12.70 6.58 -2.07
N LEU A 84 -11.70 7.32 -2.59
CA LEU A 84 -11.20 8.52 -1.94
C LEU A 84 -12.25 9.65 -1.89
N LEU A 85 -13.04 9.81 -2.98
CA LEU A 85 -14.17 10.75 -2.99
C LEU A 85 -15.21 10.36 -1.94
N TYR A 86 -15.56 9.09 -1.85
CA TYR A 86 -16.49 8.58 -0.82
C TYR A 86 -15.98 8.88 0.59
N LEU A 87 -14.69 8.63 0.86
CA LEU A 87 -14.10 8.93 2.15
C LEU A 87 -14.07 10.43 2.44
N GLY A 88 -13.70 11.24 1.45
CA GLY A 88 -13.70 12.71 1.56
C GLY A 88 -15.09 13.24 1.88
N TRP A 89 -16.12 12.77 1.17
CA TRP A 89 -17.51 13.11 1.43
C TRP A 89 -17.94 12.75 2.86
N LYS A 90 -17.62 11.52 3.28
CA LYS A 90 -17.92 11.05 4.65
C LYS A 90 -17.21 11.88 5.73
N MET A 91 -16.03 12.42 5.43
CA MET A 91 -15.31 13.31 6.35
C MET A 91 -15.94 14.69 6.42
N ILE A 92 -16.30 15.30 5.29
CA ILE A 92 -16.93 16.64 5.25
C ILE A 92 -18.25 16.62 6.03
N GLY A 93 -19.09 15.62 5.84
CA GLY A 93 -20.33 15.47 6.62
C GLY A 93 -20.11 15.31 8.13
N SER A 94 -18.95 14.82 8.54
CA SER A 94 -18.57 14.71 9.96
C SER A 94 -18.06 16.01 10.58
N PHE A 95 -17.55 16.93 9.79
CA PHE A 95 -17.15 18.28 10.26
C PHE A 95 -18.36 19.22 10.48
N SER A 96 -19.44 18.96 9.75
CA SER A 96 -20.64 19.83 9.81
C SER A 96 -21.57 19.54 11.00
N LEU A 97 -21.44 18.40 11.65
CA LEU A 97 -22.27 18.03 12.80
C LEU A 97 -21.38 17.54 13.96
N ILE A 98 -21.19 18.39 14.93
CA ILE A 98 -20.75 18.03 16.30
C ILE A 98 -21.84 17.11 16.91
N LYS A 99 -22.13 15.94 16.34
CA LYS A 99 -22.98 14.92 16.94
C LYS A 99 -22.82 13.55 16.33
N LYS A 100 -22.37 12.63 17.18
CA LYS A 100 -22.67 11.20 17.36
C LYS A 100 -22.35 10.13 16.32
N ASP A 101 -22.06 10.41 15.07
CA ASP A 101 -21.57 9.36 14.15
C ASP A 101 -20.21 9.71 13.53
N ALA A 102 -19.28 10.05 14.40
CA ALA A 102 -17.88 10.08 14.00
C ALA A 102 -17.52 8.64 13.65
N GLY A 103 -17.48 8.28 12.35
CA GLY A 103 -17.05 6.98 11.88
C GLY A 103 -15.88 6.41 12.69
N ARG A 104 -15.32 5.34 12.28
CA ARG A 104 -14.16 4.72 12.94
C ARG A 104 -12.96 4.73 12.00
N PRO A 105 -11.72 4.63 12.52
CA PRO A 105 -10.56 4.36 11.69
C PRO A 105 -10.74 3.01 10.97
N LEU A 106 -10.03 2.83 9.86
CA LEU A 106 -9.98 1.54 9.18
C LEU A 106 -9.39 0.50 10.11
N LYS A 107 -10.00 -0.68 10.12
CA LYS A 107 -9.45 -1.86 10.75
C LYS A 107 -8.24 -2.36 9.95
N LEU A 108 -7.41 -3.15 10.57
CA LEU A 108 -6.21 -3.73 9.97
C LEU A 108 -6.53 -4.41 8.62
N TYR A 109 -7.52 -5.30 8.60
CA TYR A 109 -7.89 -6.04 7.38
C TYR A 109 -8.49 -5.15 6.28
N GLU A 110 -9.18 -4.06 6.64
CA GLU A 110 -9.73 -3.10 5.68
C GLU A 110 -8.60 -2.32 5.00
N ALA A 111 -7.59 -1.89 5.78
CA ALA A 111 -6.41 -1.22 5.26
C ALA A 111 -5.55 -2.15 4.40
N SER A 112 -5.42 -3.43 4.79
CA SER A 112 -4.74 -4.45 3.98
C SER A 112 -5.48 -4.70 2.67
N ALA A 113 -6.81 -4.88 2.70
CA ALA A 113 -7.62 -5.11 1.52
C ALA A 113 -7.62 -3.89 0.57
N PHE A 114 -7.52 -2.67 1.11
CA PHE A 114 -7.42 -1.47 0.29
C PHE A 114 -6.22 -1.48 -0.65
N GLN A 115 -5.12 -2.15 -0.28
CA GLN A 115 -3.95 -2.24 -1.15
C GLN A 115 -4.28 -2.91 -2.49
N LEU A 116 -5.24 -3.84 -2.53
CA LEU A 116 -5.65 -4.52 -3.76
C LEU A 116 -6.25 -3.58 -4.81
N ILE A 117 -6.87 -2.48 -4.39
CA ILE A 117 -7.42 -1.47 -5.30
C ILE A 117 -6.51 -0.24 -5.44
N ASN A 118 -5.44 -0.16 -4.67
CA ASN A 118 -4.51 0.97 -4.70
C ASN A 118 -3.51 0.83 -5.86
N PRO A 119 -3.64 1.62 -6.94
CA PRO A 119 -2.77 1.49 -8.11
C PRO A 119 -1.31 1.84 -7.83
N LYS A 120 -1.06 2.76 -6.88
CA LYS A 120 0.31 3.09 -6.46
C LYS A 120 1.00 1.89 -5.81
N ALA A 121 0.27 1.14 -4.96
CA ALA A 121 0.81 -0.03 -4.30
C ALA A 121 1.18 -1.13 -5.32
N TRP A 122 0.36 -1.36 -6.36
CA TRP A 122 0.71 -2.27 -7.46
C TRP A 122 1.92 -1.79 -8.26
N SER A 123 2.02 -0.49 -8.57
CA SER A 123 3.20 0.04 -9.27
C SER A 123 4.49 -0.17 -8.47
N VAL A 124 4.44 0.01 -7.15
CA VAL A 124 5.57 -0.27 -6.26
C VAL A 124 5.88 -1.77 -6.23
N ALA A 125 4.87 -2.64 -6.11
CA ALA A 125 5.05 -4.09 -6.09
C ALA A 125 5.69 -4.61 -7.39
N ILE A 126 5.25 -4.10 -8.55
CA ILE A 126 5.82 -4.45 -9.86
C ILE A 126 7.27 -3.96 -9.96
N ALA A 127 7.56 -2.72 -9.56
CA ALA A 127 8.92 -2.18 -9.58
C ALA A 127 9.87 -2.98 -8.68
N VAL A 128 9.42 -3.40 -7.50
CA VAL A 128 10.19 -4.23 -6.58
C VAL A 128 10.44 -5.62 -7.16
N ALA A 129 9.41 -6.27 -7.69
CA ALA A 129 9.52 -7.61 -8.26
C ALA A 129 10.40 -7.63 -9.52
N SER A 130 10.41 -6.55 -10.32
CA SER A 130 11.21 -6.51 -11.56
C SER A 130 12.61 -5.95 -11.38
N GLY A 131 12.81 -5.02 -10.43
CA GLY A 131 14.07 -4.29 -10.30
C GLY A 131 14.94 -4.70 -9.11
N PHE A 132 14.36 -5.30 -8.07
CA PHE A 132 15.05 -5.58 -6.81
C PHE A 132 14.97 -7.04 -6.38
N PHE A 133 14.32 -7.92 -7.16
CA PHE A 133 14.23 -9.33 -6.83
C PHE A 133 15.59 -10.01 -7.03
N PRO A 134 16.14 -10.68 -6.00
CA PRO A 134 17.43 -11.36 -6.10
C PRO A 134 17.30 -12.66 -6.92
N THR A 135 17.54 -12.59 -8.22
CA THR A 135 17.32 -13.70 -9.17
C THR A 135 18.21 -14.93 -8.94
N GLU A 136 19.33 -14.75 -8.23
CA GLU A 136 20.24 -15.85 -7.90
C GLU A 136 19.85 -16.63 -6.64
N GLU A 137 18.83 -16.16 -5.93
CA GLU A 137 18.34 -16.79 -4.70
C GLU A 137 17.12 -17.67 -4.97
N ASN A 138 16.84 -18.56 -4.01
CA ASN A 138 15.57 -19.29 -4.03
C ASN A 138 14.40 -18.32 -4.02
N ILE A 139 13.33 -18.61 -4.78
CA ILE A 139 12.16 -17.73 -4.92
C ILE A 139 11.56 -17.34 -3.56
N PHE A 140 11.52 -18.27 -2.60
CA PHE A 140 10.98 -17.98 -1.26
C PHE A 140 11.89 -17.01 -0.49
N VAL A 141 13.21 -17.16 -0.58
CA VAL A 141 14.18 -16.25 0.04
C VAL A 141 14.06 -14.86 -0.59
N GLY A 142 13.94 -14.80 -1.92
CA GLY A 142 13.72 -13.54 -2.63
C GLY A 142 12.42 -12.84 -2.20
N ILE A 143 11.31 -13.56 -2.12
CA ILE A 143 10.02 -13.02 -1.67
C ILE A 143 10.13 -12.50 -0.23
N ILE A 144 10.70 -13.28 0.68
CA ILE A 144 10.88 -12.87 2.08
C ILE A 144 11.72 -11.59 2.13
N PHE A 145 12.82 -11.52 1.40
CA PHE A 145 13.70 -10.35 1.37
C PHE A 145 12.96 -9.09 0.92
N VAL A 146 12.30 -9.11 -0.25
CA VAL A 146 11.66 -7.92 -0.79
C VAL A 146 10.41 -7.50 0.00
N THR A 147 9.68 -8.45 0.61
CA THR A 147 8.50 -8.15 1.42
C THR A 147 8.87 -7.60 2.79
N THR A 148 9.85 -8.20 3.48
CA THR A 148 10.26 -7.74 4.82
C THR A 148 10.96 -6.40 4.79
N THR A 149 11.80 -6.13 3.78
CA THR A 149 12.43 -4.82 3.61
C THR A 149 11.38 -3.70 3.42
N GLY A 150 10.25 -3.99 2.79
CA GLY A 150 9.16 -3.02 2.63
C GLY A 150 8.26 -2.86 3.85
N ALA A 151 8.38 -3.72 4.86
CA ALA A 151 7.60 -3.65 6.09
C ALA A 151 8.34 -2.91 7.22
N LEU A 152 9.65 -2.73 7.09
CA LEU A 152 10.52 -1.99 8.03
C LEU A 152 10.47 -0.49 7.75
#